data_9f5cc50318b5e1717d3f9d04e075fcec
#
_entry.id   9f5cc50318b5e1717d3f9d04e075fcec
#
_cell.length_a   1.000
_cell.length_b   1.000
_cell.length_c   1.000
_cell.angle_alpha   90.00
_cell.angle_beta   90.00
_cell.angle_gamma   90.00
#
_symmetry.space_group_name_H-M   'P 1'
#
loop_
_entity.id
_entity.type
_entity.pdbx_description
1 polymer ?
#
loop_
_entity_poly.entity_id
_entity_poly.type
_entity_poly.pdbx_seq_one_letter_code
_entity_poly.pdbx_strand_id
1 'polypeptide(L)'
;MTLEAIAEMIKNDVMGGLKGVPNYALSVEQIMEEITLVGNRMLEERNRQGFQLPKDVYQEIPCVELECKDISECCSVKSGKKALISIQPMPKLLMLDGAKAIQHVGTIDLSNQFKVVENFTDFLYAKFSP
;
A
#
# COMPACT_ATOMS: atom_id res chain seq x y z
N MET A 1 19.82 0.91 8.69
CA MET A 1 19.19 1.76 9.75
C MET A 1 17.71 1.44 9.73
N THR A 2 17.15 1.05 10.86
CA THR A 2 15.72 0.75 10.98
C THR A 2 14.89 2.02 11.18
N LEU A 3 13.61 1.97 10.83
CA LEU A 3 12.67 3.09 11.04
C LEU A 3 12.60 3.49 12.53
N GLU A 4 12.64 2.51 13.40
CA GLU A 4 12.65 2.70 14.85
C GLU A 4 13.91 3.47 15.33
N ALA A 5 15.09 3.11 14.81
CA ALA A 5 16.33 3.83 15.13
C ALA A 5 16.28 5.29 14.67
N ILE A 6 15.69 5.56 13.50
CA ILE A 6 15.49 6.94 13.00
C ILE A 6 14.53 7.70 13.93
N ALA A 7 13.43 7.07 14.32
CA ALA A 7 12.44 7.67 15.21
C ALA A 7 13.03 7.99 16.59
N GLU A 8 13.86 7.11 17.13
CA GLU A 8 14.57 7.37 18.39
C GLU A 8 15.58 8.52 18.27
N MET A 9 16.32 8.60 17.17
CA MET A 9 17.22 9.74 16.91
C MET A 9 16.45 11.06 16.88
N ILE A 10 15.35 11.13 16.14
CA ILE A 10 14.49 12.31 16.04
C ILE A 10 13.94 12.68 17.43
N LYS A 11 13.45 11.68 18.17
CA LYS A 11 12.95 11.89 19.53
C LYS A 11 14.02 12.50 20.45
N ASN A 12 15.23 11.97 20.41
CA ASN A 12 16.35 12.46 21.22
C ASN A 12 16.74 13.89 20.83
N ASP A 13 16.76 14.22 19.55
CA ASP A 13 17.06 15.56 19.05
C ASP A 13 16.00 16.57 19.48
N VAL A 14 14.73 16.24 19.34
CA VAL A 14 13.62 17.12 19.73
C VAL A 14 13.54 17.29 21.24
N MET A 15 13.69 16.21 22.01
CA MET A 15 13.61 16.25 23.48
C MET A 15 14.90 16.75 24.13
N GLY A 16 16.07 16.53 23.52
CA GLY A 16 17.36 17.02 24.00
C GLY A 16 17.50 18.51 23.92
N GLY A 17 16.79 19.17 22.99
CA GLY A 17 16.73 20.63 22.88
C GLY A 17 15.77 21.33 23.87
N LEU A 18 14.86 20.58 24.50
CA LEU A 18 13.82 21.07 25.39
C LEU A 18 14.02 20.56 26.83
N LYS A 19 15.20 20.77 27.38
CA LYS A 19 15.46 20.51 28.80
C LYS A 19 14.51 21.39 29.65
N GLY A 20 13.39 20.80 30.07
CA GLY A 20 12.48 21.46 31.00
C GLY A 20 10.99 21.42 30.67
N VAL A 21 10.55 20.75 29.60
CA VAL A 21 9.10 20.63 29.32
C VAL A 21 8.67 19.18 29.52
N PRO A 22 8.10 18.82 30.70
CA PRO A 22 7.77 17.41 31.03
C PRO A 22 6.55 16.84 30.33
N ASN A 23 5.84 17.59 29.49
CA ASN A 23 4.53 17.19 28.98
C ASN A 23 4.44 16.88 27.47
N TYR A 24 5.53 16.86 26.73
CA TYR A 24 5.53 16.43 25.33
C TYR A 24 6.26 15.10 25.17
N ALA A 25 5.67 14.05 25.74
CA ALA A 25 6.11 12.69 25.48
C ALA A 25 5.61 12.23 24.10
N LEU A 26 6.29 12.64 23.02
CA LEU A 26 6.13 11.99 21.73
C LEU A 26 6.58 10.55 21.88
N SER A 27 5.67 9.60 21.61
CA SER A 27 6.06 8.19 21.57
C SER A 27 6.84 7.89 20.29
N VAL A 28 7.69 6.88 20.34
CA VAL A 28 8.43 6.42 19.16
C VAL A 28 7.45 5.98 18.06
N GLU A 29 6.34 5.36 18.43
CA GLU A 29 5.28 4.92 17.53
C GLU A 29 4.65 6.10 16.78
N GLN A 30 4.34 7.18 17.46
CA GLN A 30 3.81 8.41 16.82
C GLN A 30 4.81 9.00 15.83
N ILE A 31 6.09 9.03 16.17
CA ILE A 31 7.14 9.50 15.26
C ILE A 31 7.26 8.57 14.04
N MET A 32 7.18 7.26 14.22
CA MET A 32 7.21 6.29 13.13
C MET A 32 6.03 6.46 12.18
N GLU A 33 4.82 6.70 12.71
CA GLU A 33 3.64 6.99 11.90
C GLU A 33 3.82 8.28 11.08
N GLU A 34 4.33 9.34 11.69
CA GLU A 34 4.60 10.61 10.99
C GLU A 34 5.67 10.45 9.91
N ILE A 35 6.76 9.73 10.16
CA ILE A 35 7.79 9.46 9.16
C ILE A 35 7.16 8.71 7.97
N THR A 36 6.31 7.72 8.22
CA THR A 36 5.64 6.96 7.18
C THR A 36 4.69 7.85 6.36
N LEU A 37 3.90 8.70 7.01
CA LEU A 37 3.00 9.64 6.33
C LEU A 37 3.77 10.64 5.46
N VAL A 38 4.84 11.22 5.98
CA VAL A 38 5.68 12.17 5.24
C VAL A 38 6.37 11.45 4.07
N GLY A 39 6.92 10.26 4.29
CA GLY A 39 7.55 9.45 3.25
C GLY A 39 6.58 9.14 2.10
N ASN A 40 5.36 8.70 2.42
CA ASN A 40 4.33 8.43 1.42
C ASN A 40 3.97 9.69 0.62
N ARG A 41 3.80 10.82 1.32
CA ARG A 41 3.49 12.11 0.69
C ARG A 41 4.60 12.58 -0.24
N MET A 42 5.86 12.38 0.13
CA MET A 42 7.01 12.68 -0.72
C MET A 42 7.06 11.81 -1.98
N LEU A 43 6.72 10.52 -1.87
CA LEU A 43 6.64 9.61 -3.02
C LEU A 43 5.52 10.00 -3.97
N GLU A 44 4.34 10.32 -3.45
CA GLU A 44 3.19 10.79 -4.24
C GLU A 44 3.53 12.09 -4.97
N GLU A 45 4.15 13.06 -4.28
CA GLU A 45 4.56 14.33 -4.89
C GLU A 45 5.62 14.12 -5.98
N ARG A 46 6.62 13.27 -5.75
CA ARG A 46 7.64 12.94 -6.74
C ARG A 46 7.01 12.29 -7.98
N ASN A 47 6.05 11.38 -7.78
CA ASN A 47 5.31 10.79 -8.89
C ASN A 47 4.47 11.83 -9.64
N ARG A 48 3.80 12.75 -8.95
CA ARG A 48 3.04 13.85 -9.56
C ARG A 48 3.91 14.77 -10.41
N GLN A 49 5.16 14.98 -10.02
CA GLN A 49 6.15 15.74 -10.80
C GLN A 49 6.68 14.98 -12.02
N GLY A 50 6.25 13.74 -12.26
CA GLY A 50 6.62 12.92 -13.40
C GLY A 50 7.91 12.12 -13.22
N PHE A 51 8.46 12.06 -12.01
CA PHE A 51 9.62 11.22 -11.74
C PHE A 51 9.21 9.76 -11.54
N GLN A 52 9.98 8.83 -12.10
CA GLN A 52 9.82 7.40 -11.83
C GLN A 52 10.17 7.10 -10.37
N LEU A 53 9.33 6.29 -9.73
CA LEU A 53 9.62 5.80 -8.39
C LEU A 53 10.73 4.74 -8.44
N PRO A 54 11.68 4.76 -7.48
CA PRO A 54 12.70 3.73 -7.38
C PRO A 54 12.09 2.35 -7.20
N LYS A 55 12.75 1.32 -7.71
CA LYS A 55 12.29 -0.07 -7.57
C LYS A 55 12.20 -0.52 -6.12
N ASP A 56 13.04 0.01 -5.25
CA ASP A 56 13.12 -0.30 -3.82
C ASP A 56 11.89 0.17 -3.03
N VAL A 57 11.04 1.00 -3.62
CA VAL A 57 9.78 1.46 -3.03
C VAL A 57 8.68 0.39 -3.16
N TYR A 58 8.82 -0.52 -4.12
CA TYR A 58 7.85 -1.58 -4.35
C TYR A 58 8.12 -2.77 -3.44
N GLN A 59 7.07 -3.24 -2.80
CA GLN A 59 7.10 -4.45 -1.99
C GLN A 59 6.72 -5.66 -2.84
N GLU A 60 7.51 -6.71 -2.77
CA GLU A 60 7.16 -8.01 -3.34
C GLU A 60 6.44 -8.85 -2.30
N ILE A 61 5.30 -9.40 -2.68
CA ILE A 61 4.54 -10.37 -1.88
C ILE A 61 4.58 -11.69 -2.64
N PRO A 62 5.47 -12.62 -2.26
CA PRO A 62 5.78 -13.80 -3.07
C PRO A 62 4.63 -14.82 -3.11
N CYS A 63 3.75 -14.81 -2.11
CA CYS A 63 2.64 -15.74 -2.04
C CYS A 63 1.44 -15.09 -1.37
N VAL A 64 0.30 -15.11 -2.07
CA VAL A 64 -0.98 -14.65 -1.53
C VAL A 64 -1.94 -15.82 -1.51
N GLU A 65 -2.41 -16.18 -0.33
CA GLU A 65 -3.44 -17.20 -0.18
C GLU A 65 -4.80 -16.64 -0.58
N LEU A 66 -5.51 -17.39 -1.41
CA LEU A 66 -6.81 -17.01 -1.96
C LEU A 66 -7.91 -17.95 -1.50
N GLU A 67 -9.06 -17.37 -1.19
CA GLU A 67 -10.29 -18.08 -0.87
C GLU A 67 -11.35 -17.81 -1.95
N CYS A 68 -12.12 -18.83 -2.30
CA CYS A 68 -13.22 -18.69 -3.24
C CYS A 68 -14.48 -18.25 -2.51
N LYS A 69 -14.95 -17.03 -2.79
CA LYS A 69 -16.19 -16.46 -2.21
C LYS A 69 -17.19 -16.06 -3.27
N ASP A 70 -18.45 -16.03 -2.88
CA ASP A 70 -19.52 -15.48 -3.71
C ASP A 70 -19.40 -13.95 -3.80
N ILE A 71 -19.42 -13.40 -5.02
CA ILE A 71 -19.31 -11.95 -5.21
C ILE A 71 -20.47 -11.20 -4.54
N SER A 72 -21.61 -11.86 -4.34
CA SER A 72 -22.76 -11.29 -3.61
C SER A 72 -22.44 -10.88 -2.18
N GLU A 73 -21.48 -11.56 -1.52
CA GLU A 73 -21.06 -11.23 -0.16
C GLU A 73 -20.21 -9.96 -0.09
N CYS A 74 -19.50 -9.65 -1.19
CA CYS A 74 -18.59 -8.50 -1.23
C CYS A 74 -19.23 -7.21 -1.73
N CYS A 75 -20.26 -7.29 -2.58
CA CYS A 75 -20.73 -6.14 -3.36
C CYS A 75 -22.25 -5.96 -3.40
N SER A 76 -23.03 -6.64 -2.59
CA SER A 76 -24.52 -6.60 -2.56
C SER A 76 -25.19 -6.93 -3.89
N VAL A 77 -24.47 -7.47 -4.86
CA VAL A 77 -24.99 -7.84 -6.18
C VAL A 77 -25.16 -9.35 -6.23
N LYS A 78 -26.39 -9.81 -6.33
CA LYS A 78 -26.71 -11.23 -6.52
C LYS A 78 -26.29 -11.68 -7.93
N SER A 79 -25.02 -12.05 -8.09
CA SER A 79 -24.51 -12.43 -9.41
C SER A 79 -24.37 -13.93 -9.63
N GLY A 80 -24.44 -14.74 -8.59
CA GLY A 80 -24.16 -16.18 -8.66
C GLY A 80 -22.73 -16.51 -9.11
N LYS A 81 -21.84 -15.52 -9.16
CA LYS A 81 -20.44 -15.65 -9.60
C LYS A 81 -19.53 -15.74 -8.40
N LYS A 82 -18.47 -16.51 -8.53
CA LYS A 82 -17.44 -16.69 -7.51
C LYS A 82 -16.22 -15.86 -7.84
N ALA A 83 -15.57 -15.31 -6.82
CA ALA A 83 -14.30 -14.61 -6.91
C ALA A 83 -13.27 -15.24 -5.97
N LEU A 84 -12.02 -15.13 -6.36
CA LEU A 84 -10.89 -15.44 -5.48
C LEU A 84 -10.51 -14.16 -4.72
N ILE A 85 -10.56 -14.23 -3.42
CA ILE A 85 -10.27 -13.11 -2.53
C ILE A 85 -9.10 -13.49 -1.63
N SER A 86 -8.18 -12.55 -1.40
CA SER A 86 -7.07 -12.78 -0.49
C SER A 86 -7.57 -12.97 0.94
N ILE A 87 -7.07 -14.02 1.61
CA ILE A 87 -7.39 -14.30 3.02
C ILE A 87 -6.72 -13.26 3.91
N GLN A 88 -5.49 -12.86 3.55
CA GLN A 88 -4.74 -11.87 4.29
C GLN A 88 -5.07 -10.46 3.78
N PRO A 89 -5.13 -9.46 4.68
CA PRO A 89 -5.30 -8.08 4.26
C PRO A 89 -4.10 -7.63 3.45
N MET A 90 -4.37 -7.06 2.28
CA MET A 90 -3.32 -6.49 1.44
C MET A 90 -2.83 -5.16 2.01
N PRO A 91 -1.54 -4.83 1.85
CA PRO A 91 -1.01 -3.54 2.24
C PRO A 91 -1.77 -2.39 1.58
N LYS A 92 -1.89 -1.26 2.26
CA LYS A 92 -2.50 -0.07 1.70
C LYS A 92 -1.64 0.46 0.55
N LEU A 93 -2.25 0.61 -0.61
CA LEU A 93 -1.59 1.14 -1.79
C LEU A 93 -1.43 2.66 -1.72
N LEU A 94 -0.33 3.16 -2.28
CA LEU A 94 -0.16 4.60 -2.50
C LEU A 94 -1.08 5.09 -3.62
N MET A 95 -1.60 6.30 -3.47
CA MET A 95 -2.36 6.98 -4.50
C MET A 95 -1.39 7.62 -5.50
N LEU A 96 -1.17 6.94 -6.63
CA LEU A 96 -0.24 7.41 -7.67
C LEU A 96 -1.01 7.95 -8.87
N ASP A 97 -0.69 9.17 -9.28
CA ASP A 97 -1.27 9.79 -10.48
C ASP A 97 -0.57 9.25 -11.74
N GLY A 98 -1.31 8.55 -12.59
CA GLY A 98 -0.79 8.02 -13.86
C GLY A 98 0.21 6.88 -13.77
N ALA A 99 0.54 6.42 -12.57
CA ALA A 99 1.39 5.25 -12.35
C ALA A 99 0.60 4.13 -11.66
N LYS A 100 1.00 2.89 -11.93
CA LYS A 100 0.37 1.73 -11.30
C LYS A 100 0.98 1.49 -9.92
N ALA A 101 0.15 1.54 -8.89
CA ALA A 101 0.55 1.15 -7.54
C ALA A 101 0.88 -0.36 -7.45
N ILE A 102 0.21 -1.17 -8.27
CA ILE A 102 0.49 -2.59 -8.45
C ILE A 102 1.14 -2.79 -9.81
N GLN A 103 2.38 -3.24 -9.82
CA GLN A 103 3.13 -3.43 -11.07
C GLN A 103 2.90 -4.78 -11.72
N HIS A 104 2.81 -5.83 -10.91
CA HIS A 104 2.69 -7.18 -11.40
C HIS A 104 1.84 -8.05 -10.47
N VAL A 105 0.94 -8.82 -11.05
CA VAL A 105 0.22 -9.90 -10.39
C VAL A 105 0.25 -11.11 -11.32
N GLY A 106 0.65 -12.24 -10.81
CA GLY A 106 0.75 -13.44 -11.63
C GLY A 106 0.70 -14.72 -10.82
N THR A 107 0.84 -15.84 -11.51
CA THR A 107 0.98 -17.15 -10.88
C THR A 107 2.38 -17.31 -10.28
N ILE A 108 2.51 -18.15 -9.25
CA ILE A 108 3.78 -18.41 -8.54
C ILE A 108 4.87 -18.93 -9.49
N ASP A 109 4.47 -19.71 -10.48
CA ASP A 109 5.37 -20.27 -11.52
C ASP A 109 5.71 -19.27 -12.64
N LEU A 110 5.21 -18.03 -12.54
CA LEU A 110 5.37 -16.97 -13.53
C LEU A 110 4.83 -17.29 -14.93
N SER A 111 4.02 -18.35 -15.06
CA SER A 111 3.47 -18.77 -16.35
C SER A 111 2.36 -17.85 -16.86
N ASN A 112 1.63 -17.22 -15.96
CA ASN A 112 0.53 -16.33 -16.28
C ASN A 112 0.62 -15.00 -15.52
N GLN A 113 0.42 -13.93 -16.25
CA GLN A 113 0.27 -12.59 -15.69
C GLN A 113 -1.20 -12.18 -15.73
N PHE A 114 -1.73 -11.68 -14.61
CA PHE A 114 -3.10 -11.19 -14.54
C PHE A 114 -3.16 -9.70 -14.84
N LYS A 115 -4.25 -9.29 -15.50
CA LYS A 115 -4.53 -7.87 -15.70
C LYS A 115 -4.94 -7.24 -14.38
N VAL A 116 -4.23 -6.21 -13.98
CA VAL A 116 -4.57 -5.41 -12.79
C VAL A 116 -5.61 -4.36 -13.17
N VAL A 117 -6.67 -4.28 -12.40
CA VAL A 117 -7.76 -3.32 -12.55
C VAL A 117 -7.95 -2.61 -11.22
N GLU A 118 -7.87 -1.29 -11.21
CA GLU A 118 -7.83 -0.50 -9.98
C GLU A 118 -9.23 -0.23 -9.39
N ASN A 119 -10.27 -0.33 -10.22
CA ASN A 119 -11.63 -0.11 -9.75
C ASN A 119 -12.61 -1.15 -10.30
N PHE A 120 -13.74 -1.30 -9.62
CA PHE A 120 -14.75 -2.28 -9.97
C PHE A 120 -15.43 -1.98 -11.32
N THR A 121 -15.55 -0.71 -11.68
CA THR A 121 -16.13 -0.30 -12.97
C THR A 121 -15.26 -0.78 -14.12
N ASP A 122 -13.95 -0.60 -14.04
CA ASP A 122 -13.01 -1.09 -15.06
C ASP A 122 -12.99 -2.61 -15.14
N PHE A 123 -13.18 -3.30 -14.02
CA PHE A 123 -13.35 -4.75 -13.99
C PHE A 123 -14.59 -5.20 -14.77
N LEU A 124 -15.72 -4.52 -14.60
CA LEU A 124 -16.94 -4.81 -15.35
C LEU A 124 -16.74 -4.58 -16.85
N TYR A 125 -16.14 -3.45 -17.23
CA TYR A 125 -15.87 -3.15 -18.65
C TYR A 125 -14.88 -4.14 -19.27
N ALA A 126 -13.81 -4.51 -18.56
CA ALA A 126 -12.85 -5.50 -19.04
C ALA A 126 -13.47 -6.87 -19.31
N LYS A 127 -14.56 -7.22 -18.59
CA LYS A 127 -15.27 -8.48 -18.74
C LYS A 127 -16.24 -8.51 -19.91
N PHE A 128 -16.76 -7.36 -20.32
CA PHE A 128 -17.76 -7.22 -21.39
C PHE A 128 -17.18 -6.65 -22.69
N SER A 129 -15.91 -6.33 -22.71
CA SER A 129 -15.21 -5.95 -23.94
C SER A 129 -14.93 -7.21 -24.77
N PRO A 130 -15.37 -7.29 -26.03
CA PRO A 130 -15.12 -8.44 -26.88
C PRO A 130 -13.63 -8.60 -27.19
#